data_7652812379cec1430868d3e2474693df
#
_entry.id   7652812379cec1430868d3e2474693df
#
_cell.length_a   1.000
_cell.length_b   1.000
_cell.length_c   1.000
_cell.angle_alpha   90.00
_cell.angle_beta   90.00
_cell.angle_gamma   90.00
#
_symmetry.space_group_name_H-M   'P 1'
#
loop_
_entity.id
_entity.type
_entity.pdbx_description
1 polymer ?
#
loop_
_entity_poly.entity_id
_entity_poly.type
_entity_poly.pdbx_seq_one_letter_code
_entity_poly.pdbx_strand_id
1 'polypeptide(L)'
;MKLKKVTSLALAAIMAASLVGCSKPADKKASEAVKSTASSAAKTSSAASTPASTTGEKTAITLWTYPIGKWGDSATVDGLLNSFNAKYPDISVNVEYLDYTNGDDQINTAIEGGQAPDIVMEGPERLVANWGAKGLMVDLSDLYTDASKDFYENVVAACKSPDGKAYEYPLCMVAHCMAINKKVFEEADAMKYLDAENHTWTTENFLKAVQAVHDKGHENVMAVYCSGQGGDQGTRALVNNMYGGTFTNAEHTQYTIDDAKNVKALETLKNQKGVNFDPSIAGGDEITLFRNGTLAMSLCWNASQQNNADNAAAGTTNDGAEILPMQFPSEDGKAKLCGGIWGFGVFDNKDEAKIKAAKTFIDFMANDSEQVKESVKASGFFPVHSALTDVYAGTEIADTMVMFTSKFMPSMGDYYQVVPGWATARTAWWNMLQKVGTGEDIKKVTADCNKEANDAAMAK
;
A
#
# COMPACT_ATOMS: atom_id res chain seq x y z
N MET A 1 -50.51 19.04 38.96
CA MET A 1 -50.82 17.94 39.90
C MET A 1 -49.65 16.92 39.81
N LYS A 2 -48.89 16.86 40.92
CA LYS A 2 -48.00 15.78 41.41
C LYS A 2 -47.21 14.98 40.43
N LEU A 3 -45.88 15.22 40.24
CA LEU A 3 -44.73 14.65 40.94
C LEU A 3 -44.79 13.11 41.20
N LYS A 4 -43.86 12.37 40.60
CA LYS A 4 -43.01 11.43 41.37
C LYS A 4 -41.69 11.19 40.66
N LYS A 5 -40.62 11.55 41.34
CA LYS A 5 -39.22 11.14 41.19
C LYS A 5 -39.10 9.71 41.74
N VAL A 6 -38.26 8.89 41.15
CA VAL A 6 -37.52 7.80 41.79
C VAL A 6 -36.20 7.62 41.01
N THR A 7 -35.18 8.16 41.46
CA THR A 7 -33.95 7.76 42.16
C THR A 7 -33.18 6.61 41.53
N SER A 8 -31.95 6.97 41.21
CA SER A 8 -30.72 6.24 41.00
C SER A 8 -30.53 5.00 41.89
N LEU A 9 -29.84 3.99 41.41
CA LEU A 9 -28.70 3.41 42.13
C LEU A 9 -27.76 2.66 41.22
N ALA A 10 -26.49 2.91 41.41
CA ALA A 10 -25.32 2.32 40.85
C ALA A 10 -25.23 0.80 41.15
N LEU A 11 -24.59 0.06 40.24
CA LEU A 11 -23.86 -1.15 40.63
C LEU A 11 -22.53 -1.17 39.87
N ALA A 12 -21.51 -0.84 40.63
CA ALA A 12 -20.12 -1.11 40.29
C ALA A 12 -19.72 -2.46 40.88
N ALA A 13 -18.77 -3.10 40.20
CA ALA A 13 -17.87 -4.15 40.67
C ALA A 13 -18.47 -5.54 40.91
N ILE A 14 -17.95 -6.54 40.21
CA ILE A 14 -17.26 -7.70 40.78
C ILE A 14 -16.29 -8.25 39.71
N MET A 15 -14.98 -8.02 39.93
CA MET A 15 -13.91 -8.94 39.54
C MET A 15 -13.82 -9.96 40.66
N ALA A 16 -13.69 -11.23 40.33
CA ALA A 16 -12.70 -12.16 40.89
C ALA A 16 -13.09 -13.63 40.65
N ALA A 17 -12.19 -14.31 39.98
CA ALA A 17 -11.72 -15.66 40.27
C ALA A 17 -12.74 -16.79 40.52
N SER A 18 -12.66 -17.80 39.67
CA SER A 18 -12.73 -19.19 40.14
C SER A 18 -11.92 -20.13 39.22
N LEU A 19 -10.77 -20.48 39.71
CA LEU A 19 -10.05 -21.73 39.42
C LEU A 19 -10.77 -22.88 40.15
N VAL A 20 -10.53 -24.11 39.65
CA VAL A 20 -10.69 -25.43 40.28
C VAL A 20 -11.97 -26.21 39.90
N GLY A 21 -11.73 -27.29 39.22
CA GLY A 21 -11.89 -28.64 39.63
C GLY A 21 -12.27 -29.64 38.55
N CYS A 22 -11.32 -30.47 38.22
CA CYS A 22 -11.26 -31.95 38.25
C CYS A 22 -12.45 -32.75 37.70
N SER A 23 -12.20 -33.69 36.77
CA SER A 23 -11.88 -35.08 37.11
C SER A 23 -11.59 -35.94 35.86
N LYS A 24 -10.63 -36.83 36.06
CA LYS A 24 -10.07 -37.93 35.26
C LYS A 24 -11.04 -39.16 35.20
N PRO A 25 -10.63 -40.36 34.67
CA PRO A 25 -9.34 -40.94 34.26
C PRO A 25 -9.39 -41.76 32.95
N ALA A 26 -8.42 -42.28 32.40
CA ALA A 26 -7.21 -43.12 32.45
C ALA A 26 -7.00 -43.74 31.06
N ASP A 27 -5.86 -44.04 30.57
CA ASP A 27 -4.88 -45.07 30.90
C ASP A 27 -3.53 -44.91 30.20
N LYS A 28 -2.52 -45.15 30.95
CA LYS A 28 -1.13 -45.52 30.92
C LYS A 28 -0.44 -46.06 29.66
N LYS A 29 0.81 -45.58 29.40
CA LYS A 29 2.13 -46.25 29.63
C LYS A 29 3.24 -45.25 29.32
N ALA A 30 4.04 -44.84 30.23
CA ALA A 30 5.37 -45.16 30.74
C ALA A 30 6.42 -45.44 29.63
N SER A 31 7.60 -44.91 29.59
CA SER A 31 8.69 -44.38 30.39
C SER A 31 9.83 -44.11 29.38
N GLU A 32 10.83 -43.29 29.48
CA GLU A 32 11.83 -43.07 30.54
C GLU A 32 12.66 -41.80 30.23
N ALA A 33 13.09 -41.16 31.27
CA ALA A 33 14.05 -40.06 31.27
C ALA A 33 15.48 -40.59 31.39
N VAL A 34 16.45 -39.94 30.73
CA VAL A 34 17.86 -40.00 31.15
C VAL A 34 18.53 -38.64 31.10
N LYS A 35 19.22 -38.37 32.18
CA LYS A 35 19.89 -37.13 32.60
C LYS A 35 21.16 -36.81 31.82
N SER A 36 21.51 -35.54 31.92
CA SER A 36 22.77 -34.89 31.64
C SER A 36 24.02 -35.57 32.22
N THR A 37 25.15 -35.44 31.52
CA THR A 37 26.43 -35.11 32.15
C THR A 37 27.42 -34.58 31.12
N ALA A 38 28.08 -33.46 31.45
CA ALA A 38 29.23 -32.88 30.77
C ALA A 38 30.50 -33.67 31.17
N SER A 39 31.44 -33.82 30.29
CA SER A 39 32.88 -33.72 30.61
C SER A 39 33.76 -33.68 29.38
N SER A 40 34.73 -32.80 29.45
CA SER A 40 35.84 -32.52 28.57
C SER A 40 36.86 -33.67 28.46
N ALA A 41 37.48 -33.79 27.28
CA ALA A 41 38.96 -33.97 27.20
C ALA A 41 39.45 -33.95 25.72
N ALA A 42 40.44 -33.13 25.48
CA ALA A 42 41.23 -33.07 24.27
C ALA A 42 42.14 -34.31 24.07
N LYS A 43 42.36 -34.67 22.80
CA LYS A 43 43.66 -35.19 22.35
C LYS A 43 43.81 -35.10 20.83
N THR A 44 44.89 -34.49 20.46
CA THR A 44 45.53 -34.37 19.16
C THR A 44 45.83 -35.70 18.48
N SER A 45 45.66 -35.79 17.14
CA SER A 45 46.76 -36.20 16.24
C SER A 45 46.36 -36.20 14.75
N SER A 46 47.17 -35.52 13.99
CA SER A 46 47.75 -35.94 12.69
C SER A 46 46.93 -35.88 11.41
N ALA A 47 47.48 -35.08 10.52
CA ALA A 47 47.10 -34.71 9.17
C ALA A 47 46.88 -35.90 8.20
N ALA A 48 45.81 -35.72 7.38
CA ALA A 48 45.79 -36.20 6.00
C ALA A 48 45.13 -35.11 5.14
N SER A 49 45.90 -34.56 4.23
CA SER A 49 45.51 -33.57 3.26
C SER A 49 44.53 -34.15 2.25
N THR A 50 43.29 -33.66 2.30
CA THR A 50 42.29 -33.81 1.22
C THR A 50 42.02 -32.41 0.69
N PRO A 51 41.79 -32.22 -0.63
CA PRO A 51 41.71 -30.88 -1.22
C PRO A 51 40.52 -30.11 -0.61
N ALA A 52 40.78 -28.90 -0.17
CA ALA A 52 39.80 -27.97 0.36
C ALA A 52 38.71 -27.69 -0.70
N SER A 53 37.55 -28.26 -0.51
CA SER A 53 36.31 -27.71 -1.00
C SER A 53 36.09 -26.43 -0.22
N THR A 54 36.34 -25.29 -0.83
CA THR A 54 35.97 -23.98 -0.31
C THR A 54 34.44 -23.87 -0.30
N THR A 55 33.81 -24.35 0.75
CA THR A 55 32.50 -23.89 1.12
C THR A 55 32.70 -22.50 1.70
N GLY A 56 32.73 -21.48 0.84
CA GLY A 56 32.68 -20.09 1.26
C GLY A 56 31.39 -19.91 2.06
N GLU A 57 31.52 -19.31 3.24
CA GLU A 57 30.37 -18.94 4.07
C GLU A 57 29.46 -18.01 3.24
N LYS A 58 28.18 -18.39 3.05
CA LYS A 58 27.25 -17.58 2.25
C LYS A 58 26.99 -16.26 2.95
N THR A 59 26.96 -15.16 2.18
CA THR A 59 26.49 -13.87 2.70
C THR A 59 24.97 -13.96 2.87
N ALA A 60 24.52 -13.94 4.11
CA ALA A 60 23.09 -13.97 4.42
C ALA A 60 22.56 -12.54 4.56
N ILE A 61 21.52 -12.21 3.77
CA ILE A 61 20.81 -10.93 3.84
C ILE A 61 19.34 -11.18 4.14
N THR A 62 18.64 -10.14 4.62
CA THR A 62 17.21 -10.14 4.92
C THR A 62 16.47 -9.22 3.97
N LEU A 63 15.31 -9.67 3.47
CA LEU A 63 14.34 -8.87 2.73
C LEU A 63 13.04 -8.79 3.54
N TRP A 64 12.63 -7.59 3.93
CA TRP A 64 11.32 -7.38 4.48
C TRP A 64 10.42 -6.75 3.43
N THR A 65 9.26 -7.37 3.15
CA THR A 65 8.37 -6.96 2.07
C THR A 65 6.95 -6.73 2.55
N TYR A 66 6.36 -5.61 2.14
CA TYR A 66 4.92 -5.37 2.25
C TYR A 66 4.14 -6.14 1.18
N PRO A 67 2.82 -6.32 1.32
CA PRO A 67 2.00 -7.07 0.36
C PRO A 67 1.74 -6.25 -0.92
N ILE A 68 2.82 -5.98 -1.66
CA ILE A 68 2.80 -5.30 -2.97
C ILE A 68 2.47 -6.36 -4.02
N GLY A 69 1.17 -6.51 -4.30
CA GLY A 69 0.69 -7.66 -5.06
C GLY A 69 1.12 -8.99 -4.40
N LYS A 70 1.65 -9.90 -5.19
CA LYS A 70 2.15 -11.20 -4.73
C LYS A 70 3.57 -11.18 -4.13
N TRP A 71 4.19 -10.00 -3.96
CA TRP A 71 5.39 -9.89 -3.14
C TRP A 71 5.12 -10.14 -1.65
N GLY A 72 3.85 -10.14 -1.22
CA GLY A 72 3.40 -10.62 0.09
C GLY A 72 3.08 -12.12 0.14
N ASP A 73 3.24 -12.87 -0.96
CA ASP A 73 2.94 -14.30 -1.05
C ASP A 73 4.23 -15.12 -1.10
N SER A 74 4.42 -15.99 -0.11
CA SER A 74 5.67 -16.73 0.04
C SER A 74 5.98 -17.64 -1.15
N ALA A 75 4.99 -18.29 -1.74
CA ALA A 75 5.21 -19.20 -2.87
C ALA A 75 5.70 -18.44 -4.11
N THR A 76 5.17 -17.24 -4.34
CA THR A 76 5.62 -16.35 -5.43
C THR A 76 7.05 -15.87 -5.17
N VAL A 77 7.34 -15.37 -3.96
CA VAL A 77 8.68 -14.86 -3.61
C VAL A 77 9.72 -15.97 -3.64
N ASP A 78 9.40 -17.16 -3.15
CA ASP A 78 10.29 -18.33 -3.24
C ASP A 78 10.66 -18.67 -4.70
N GLY A 79 9.71 -18.51 -5.63
CA GLY A 79 9.96 -18.68 -7.08
C GLY A 79 11.00 -17.67 -7.60
N LEU A 80 10.85 -16.37 -7.23
CA LEU A 80 11.80 -15.32 -7.59
C LEU A 80 13.18 -15.58 -6.97
N LEU A 81 13.23 -15.99 -5.69
CA LEU A 81 14.47 -16.31 -4.99
C LEU A 81 15.18 -17.54 -5.56
N ASN A 82 14.46 -18.53 -6.05
CA ASN A 82 15.07 -19.69 -6.71
C ASN A 82 15.88 -19.26 -7.94
N SER A 83 15.36 -18.32 -8.74
CA SER A 83 16.09 -17.77 -9.88
C SER A 83 17.33 -17.00 -9.45
N PHE A 84 17.21 -16.20 -8.38
CA PHE A 84 18.35 -15.46 -7.80
C PHE A 84 19.42 -16.41 -7.28
N ASN A 85 19.05 -17.38 -6.45
CA ASN A 85 19.98 -18.33 -5.84
C ASN A 85 20.69 -19.22 -6.89
N ALA A 86 20.03 -19.50 -8.03
CA ALA A 86 20.67 -20.22 -9.14
C ALA A 86 21.81 -19.41 -9.77
N LYS A 87 21.66 -18.08 -9.83
CA LYS A 87 22.68 -17.18 -10.40
C LYS A 87 23.73 -16.74 -9.39
N TYR A 88 23.33 -16.58 -8.11
CA TYR A 88 24.19 -16.11 -7.02
C TYR A 88 24.17 -17.08 -5.82
N PRO A 89 24.78 -18.28 -5.96
CA PRO A 89 24.69 -19.33 -4.95
C PRO A 89 25.39 -18.98 -3.63
N ASP A 90 26.25 -17.98 -3.61
CA ASP A 90 26.99 -17.52 -2.43
C ASP A 90 26.21 -16.45 -1.62
N ILE A 91 25.00 -16.06 -2.05
CA ILE A 91 24.13 -15.17 -1.32
C ILE A 91 22.86 -15.94 -0.92
N SER A 92 22.42 -15.78 0.32
CA SER A 92 21.13 -16.30 0.78
C SER A 92 20.23 -15.15 1.26
N VAL A 93 18.94 -15.20 0.91
CA VAL A 93 17.96 -14.17 1.26
C VAL A 93 16.91 -14.79 2.18
N ASN A 94 16.75 -14.24 3.38
CA ASN A 94 15.70 -14.59 4.32
C ASN A 94 14.59 -13.53 4.21
N VAL A 95 13.33 -13.96 4.07
CA VAL A 95 12.21 -13.05 3.85
C VAL A 95 11.33 -12.95 5.09
N GLU A 96 10.95 -11.72 5.43
CA GLU A 96 9.92 -11.40 6.42
C GLU A 96 8.77 -10.68 5.70
N TYR A 97 7.54 -11.13 5.96
CA TYR A 97 6.33 -10.59 5.35
C TYR A 97 5.64 -9.63 6.31
N LEU A 98 5.49 -8.39 5.88
CA LEU A 98 4.87 -7.33 6.65
C LEU A 98 3.40 -7.14 6.26
N ASP A 99 2.64 -6.47 7.10
CA ASP A 99 1.32 -5.95 6.79
C ASP A 99 1.27 -4.41 6.94
N TYR A 100 0.26 -3.77 6.36
CA TYR A 100 0.12 -2.32 6.42
C TYR A 100 -0.45 -1.80 7.75
N THR A 101 -0.80 -2.67 8.68
CA THR A 101 -1.30 -2.29 10.01
C THR A 101 -0.15 -2.14 11.01
N ASN A 102 0.79 -3.09 11.01
CA ASN A 102 1.83 -3.19 12.03
C ASN A 102 3.25 -3.09 11.44
N GLY A 103 3.42 -3.18 10.13
CA GLY A 103 4.73 -3.28 9.48
C GLY A 103 5.65 -2.10 9.77
N ASP A 104 5.13 -0.88 9.81
CA ASP A 104 5.92 0.32 10.13
C ASP A 104 6.45 0.25 11.58
N ASP A 105 5.64 -0.20 12.53
CA ASP A 105 6.05 -0.37 13.93
C ASP A 105 7.08 -1.50 14.08
N GLN A 106 6.93 -2.59 13.32
CA GLN A 106 7.91 -3.68 13.30
C GLN A 106 9.27 -3.20 12.79
N ILE A 107 9.31 -2.46 11.66
CA ILE A 107 10.56 -1.91 11.13
C ILE A 107 11.17 -0.90 12.10
N ASN A 108 10.38 0.03 12.63
CA ASN A 108 10.89 1.04 13.59
C ASN A 108 11.46 0.37 14.85
N THR A 109 10.79 -0.67 15.38
CA THR A 109 11.30 -1.45 16.50
C THR A 109 12.63 -2.15 16.17
N ALA A 110 12.75 -2.72 14.97
CA ALA A 110 13.97 -3.36 14.52
C ALA A 110 15.13 -2.33 14.35
N ILE A 111 14.84 -1.14 13.83
CA ILE A 111 15.80 -0.03 13.74
C ILE A 111 16.29 0.37 15.13
N GLU A 112 15.39 0.60 16.09
CA GLU A 112 15.72 0.98 17.46
C GLU A 112 16.54 -0.12 18.17
N GLY A 113 16.25 -1.38 17.86
CA GLY A 113 17.00 -2.55 18.37
C GLY A 113 18.33 -2.80 17.66
N GLY A 114 18.72 -2.03 16.65
CA GLY A 114 19.91 -2.26 15.83
C GLY A 114 19.83 -3.54 14.98
N GLN A 115 18.63 -3.96 14.62
CA GLN A 115 18.31 -5.16 13.83
C GLN A 115 17.50 -4.81 12.58
N ALA A 116 17.72 -3.62 11.99
CA ALA A 116 17.06 -3.23 10.75
C ALA A 116 17.29 -4.29 9.66
N PRO A 117 16.30 -4.56 8.77
CA PRO A 117 16.51 -5.48 7.65
C PRO A 117 17.62 -4.96 6.73
N ASP A 118 18.22 -5.86 5.94
CA ASP A 118 19.20 -5.42 4.94
C ASP A 118 18.48 -4.75 3.76
N ILE A 119 17.37 -5.32 3.30
CA ILE A 119 16.51 -4.78 2.22
C ILE A 119 15.08 -4.63 2.72
N VAL A 120 14.44 -3.56 2.31
CA VAL A 120 12.98 -3.40 2.44
C VAL A 120 12.38 -3.09 1.07
N MET A 121 11.25 -3.73 0.73
CA MET A 121 10.48 -3.42 -0.46
C MET A 121 9.27 -2.58 -0.08
N GLU A 122 9.27 -1.32 -0.50
CA GLU A 122 8.22 -0.33 -0.25
C GLU A 122 8.37 0.88 -1.20
N GLY A 123 7.60 1.94 -0.94
CA GLY A 123 7.58 3.15 -1.78
C GLY A 123 8.42 4.31 -1.24
N PRO A 124 8.58 5.37 -2.06
CA PRO A 124 9.43 6.51 -1.75
C PRO A 124 9.02 7.27 -0.48
N GLU A 125 7.74 7.24 -0.11
CA GLU A 125 7.26 7.89 1.11
C GLU A 125 7.89 7.33 2.39
N ARG A 126 8.30 6.06 2.37
CA ARG A 126 9.02 5.43 3.47
C ARG A 126 10.52 5.43 3.22
N LEU A 127 10.94 4.98 2.04
CA LEU A 127 12.34 4.78 1.70
C LEU A 127 13.10 6.11 1.59
N VAL A 128 12.50 7.11 0.95
CA VAL A 128 13.12 8.41 0.70
C VAL A 128 12.74 9.42 1.77
N ALA A 129 11.43 9.68 1.92
CA ALA A 129 10.94 10.79 2.75
C ALA A 129 10.98 10.51 4.26
N ASN A 130 11.08 9.25 4.69
CA ASN A 130 11.17 8.87 6.09
C ASN A 130 12.57 8.33 6.45
N TRP A 131 12.90 7.10 6.07
CA TRP A 131 14.14 6.46 6.52
C TRP A 131 15.39 7.06 5.84
N GLY A 132 15.30 7.39 4.55
CA GLY A 132 16.36 8.10 3.83
C GLY A 132 16.64 9.48 4.41
N ALA A 133 15.59 10.27 4.65
CA ALA A 133 15.71 11.59 5.26
C ALA A 133 16.32 11.58 6.68
N LYS A 134 16.17 10.45 7.41
CA LYS A 134 16.78 10.21 8.72
C LYS A 134 18.22 9.70 8.64
N GLY A 135 18.77 9.51 7.43
CA GLY A 135 20.12 8.99 7.23
C GLY A 135 20.30 7.51 7.57
N LEU A 136 19.23 6.74 7.54
CA LEU A 136 19.24 5.31 7.88
C LEU A 136 19.47 4.41 6.67
N MET A 137 19.42 4.97 5.45
CA MET A 137 19.46 4.22 4.20
C MET A 137 20.80 4.41 3.48
N VAL A 138 21.19 3.41 2.72
CA VAL A 138 22.33 3.44 1.81
C VAL A 138 21.96 4.25 0.56
N ASP A 139 22.90 5.09 0.09
CA ASP A 139 22.78 5.73 -1.22
C ASP A 139 22.93 4.68 -2.34
N LEU A 140 21.88 4.53 -3.15
CA LEU A 140 21.79 3.60 -4.27
C LEU A 140 22.08 4.27 -5.62
N SER A 141 22.59 5.50 -5.65
CA SER A 141 22.83 6.26 -6.89
C SER A 141 23.74 5.52 -7.86
N ASP A 142 24.63 4.66 -7.35
CA ASP A 142 25.52 3.82 -8.16
C ASP A 142 24.81 2.69 -8.94
N LEU A 143 23.56 2.34 -8.57
CA LEU A 143 22.73 1.39 -9.32
C LEU A 143 22.06 2.04 -10.53
N TYR A 144 21.92 3.38 -10.55
CA TYR A 144 21.32 4.11 -11.69
C TYR A 144 22.34 4.23 -12.81
N THR A 145 22.43 3.17 -13.61
CA THR A 145 23.36 3.01 -14.74
C THR A 145 22.61 3.05 -16.08
N ASP A 146 23.26 2.57 -17.13
CA ASP A 146 22.62 2.39 -18.44
C ASP A 146 21.37 1.50 -18.40
N ALA A 147 21.27 0.59 -17.42
CA ALA A 147 20.12 -0.30 -17.26
C ALA A 147 18.84 0.48 -16.86
N SER A 148 18.97 1.61 -16.18
CA SER A 148 17.85 2.45 -15.71
C SER A 148 17.58 3.68 -16.58
N LYS A 149 18.25 3.83 -17.72
CA LYS A 149 18.15 5.01 -18.59
C LYS A 149 16.74 5.24 -19.19
N ASP A 150 15.93 4.20 -19.24
CA ASP A 150 14.56 4.22 -19.75
C ASP A 150 13.50 4.26 -18.65
N PHE A 151 13.90 4.49 -17.38
CA PHE A 151 12.96 4.75 -16.30
C PHE A 151 12.19 6.05 -16.56
N TYR A 152 10.94 6.12 -16.15
CA TYR A 152 10.18 7.36 -16.19
C TYR A 152 10.81 8.41 -15.28
N GLU A 153 11.02 9.62 -15.81
CA GLU A 153 11.72 10.70 -15.08
C GLU A 153 11.05 11.07 -13.75
N ASN A 154 9.72 11.11 -13.71
CA ASN A 154 8.95 11.38 -12.49
C ASN A 154 9.12 10.29 -11.44
N VAL A 155 9.29 9.03 -11.84
CA VAL A 155 9.58 7.92 -10.93
C VAL A 155 10.98 8.08 -10.34
N VAL A 156 11.97 8.35 -11.18
CA VAL A 156 13.36 8.59 -10.73
C VAL A 156 13.42 9.77 -9.76
N ALA A 157 12.66 10.85 -10.05
CA ALA A 157 12.60 12.01 -9.18
C ALA A 157 12.01 11.67 -7.79
N ALA A 158 10.97 10.83 -7.72
CA ALA A 158 10.36 10.40 -6.46
C ALA A 158 11.30 9.51 -5.61
N CYS A 159 12.21 8.76 -6.26
CA CYS A 159 13.16 7.86 -5.59
C CYS A 159 14.41 8.57 -5.03
N LYS A 160 14.52 9.88 -5.25
CA LYS A 160 15.67 10.70 -4.80
C LYS A 160 15.27 11.70 -3.75
N SER A 161 16.16 11.89 -2.80
CA SER A 161 16.07 12.96 -1.81
C SER A 161 16.48 14.32 -2.42
N PRO A 162 16.15 15.44 -1.76
CA PRO A 162 16.49 16.78 -2.24
C PRO A 162 18.00 17.04 -2.44
N ASP A 163 18.88 16.29 -1.74
CA ASP A 163 20.33 16.34 -1.92
C ASP A 163 20.85 15.47 -3.08
N GLY A 164 19.94 14.84 -3.84
CA GLY A 164 20.23 14.08 -5.06
C GLY A 164 20.60 12.62 -4.84
N LYS A 165 20.64 12.13 -3.59
CA LYS A 165 20.88 10.73 -3.31
C LYS A 165 19.65 9.88 -3.60
N ALA A 166 19.84 8.70 -4.14
CA ALA A 166 18.77 7.74 -4.36
C ALA A 166 18.67 6.77 -3.17
N TYR A 167 17.52 6.73 -2.52
CA TYR A 167 17.25 5.80 -1.42
C TYR A 167 16.28 4.69 -1.79
N GLU A 168 15.72 4.75 -2.98
CA GLU A 168 14.94 3.67 -3.56
C GLU A 168 15.45 3.35 -4.96
N TYR A 169 15.46 2.04 -5.30
CA TYR A 169 15.59 1.56 -6.68
C TYR A 169 14.23 1.01 -7.10
N PRO A 170 13.47 1.69 -7.97
CA PRO A 170 12.09 1.35 -8.24
C PRO A 170 11.98 0.11 -9.12
N LEU A 171 10.91 -0.67 -8.93
CA LEU A 171 10.58 -1.85 -9.71
C LEU A 171 9.29 -1.68 -10.50
N CYS A 172 8.25 -1.20 -9.84
CA CYS A 172 6.92 -1.12 -10.41
C CYS A 172 6.15 0.11 -9.95
N MET A 173 5.09 0.44 -10.70
CA MET A 173 4.20 1.56 -10.41
C MET A 173 2.76 1.23 -10.79
N VAL A 174 1.78 1.97 -10.24
CA VAL A 174 0.37 1.84 -10.60
C VAL A 174 -0.38 3.16 -10.45
N ALA A 175 -1.36 3.41 -11.31
CA ALA A 175 -2.36 4.44 -11.11
C ALA A 175 -3.50 3.88 -10.24
N HIS A 176 -3.88 4.60 -9.17
CA HIS A 176 -5.12 4.35 -8.45
C HIS A 176 -6.28 5.06 -9.13
N CYS A 177 -7.43 4.41 -9.16
CA CYS A 177 -8.64 4.91 -9.78
C CYS A 177 -9.87 4.55 -8.95
N MET A 178 -11.04 4.87 -9.46
CA MET A 178 -12.35 4.42 -8.97
C MET A 178 -12.80 3.19 -9.75
N ALA A 179 -13.86 2.55 -9.26
CA ALA A 179 -14.60 1.55 -10.01
C ALA A 179 -16.12 1.70 -9.76
N ILE A 180 -16.92 1.28 -10.72
CA ILE A 180 -18.39 1.22 -10.61
C ILE A 180 -18.91 -0.18 -10.91
N ASN A 181 -20.01 -0.56 -10.27
CA ASN A 181 -20.83 -1.69 -10.67
C ASN A 181 -21.68 -1.26 -11.87
N LYS A 182 -21.27 -1.69 -13.08
CA LYS A 182 -21.88 -1.27 -14.34
C LYS A 182 -23.37 -1.57 -14.39
N LYS A 183 -23.79 -2.75 -13.92
CA LYS A 183 -25.20 -3.16 -13.88
C LYS A 183 -26.05 -2.19 -13.06
N VAL A 184 -25.58 -1.80 -11.88
CA VAL A 184 -26.30 -0.83 -11.01
C VAL A 184 -26.44 0.52 -11.71
N PHE A 185 -25.40 0.97 -12.41
CA PHE A 185 -25.42 2.22 -13.15
C PHE A 185 -26.34 2.16 -14.37
N GLU A 186 -26.41 1.04 -15.07
CA GLU A 186 -27.36 0.81 -16.16
C GLU A 186 -28.80 0.82 -15.66
N GLU A 187 -29.12 0.11 -14.58
CA GLU A 187 -30.44 0.06 -13.98
C GLU A 187 -30.90 1.44 -13.45
N ALA A 188 -29.97 2.31 -13.07
CA ALA A 188 -30.24 3.67 -12.63
C ALA A 188 -30.25 4.70 -13.76
N ASP A 189 -30.09 4.29 -15.04
CA ASP A 189 -29.90 5.20 -16.18
C ASP A 189 -28.76 6.22 -15.95
N ALA A 190 -27.73 5.82 -15.18
CA ALA A 190 -26.63 6.67 -14.79
C ALA A 190 -25.44 6.61 -15.77
N MET A 191 -25.37 5.60 -16.66
CA MET A 191 -24.31 5.47 -17.66
C MET A 191 -24.20 6.67 -18.60
N LYS A 192 -25.27 7.40 -18.84
CA LYS A 192 -25.30 8.63 -19.66
C LYS A 192 -24.46 9.79 -19.08
N TYR A 193 -24.04 9.71 -17.82
CA TYR A 193 -23.27 10.73 -17.14
C TYR A 193 -21.76 10.47 -17.18
N LEU A 194 -21.32 9.39 -17.81
CA LEU A 194 -19.90 9.05 -17.90
C LEU A 194 -19.50 8.72 -19.34
N ASP A 195 -18.23 8.89 -19.64
CA ASP A 195 -17.60 8.40 -20.86
C ASP A 195 -16.99 7.02 -20.57
N ALA A 196 -17.77 5.97 -20.87
CA ALA A 196 -17.36 4.59 -20.61
C ALA A 196 -16.19 4.14 -21.49
N GLU A 197 -15.99 4.73 -22.69
CA GLU A 197 -14.90 4.41 -23.59
C GLU A 197 -13.55 4.97 -23.08
N ASN A 198 -13.57 6.20 -22.56
CA ASN A 198 -12.39 6.87 -22.02
C ASN A 198 -12.26 6.77 -20.51
N HIS A 199 -13.21 6.12 -19.84
CA HIS A 199 -13.24 5.91 -18.38
C HIS A 199 -13.20 7.24 -17.59
N THR A 200 -13.87 8.28 -18.09
CA THR A 200 -13.83 9.63 -17.52
C THR A 200 -15.22 10.20 -17.24
N TRP A 201 -15.29 11.20 -16.41
CA TRP A 201 -16.47 12.02 -16.12
C TRP A 201 -16.06 13.40 -15.59
N THR A 202 -16.95 14.37 -15.76
CA THR A 202 -16.81 15.64 -15.05
C THR A 202 -17.33 15.52 -13.62
N THR A 203 -16.92 16.42 -12.72
CA THR A 203 -17.43 16.50 -11.35
C THR A 203 -18.96 16.65 -11.34
N GLU A 204 -19.52 17.49 -12.22
CA GLU A 204 -20.97 17.67 -12.33
C GLU A 204 -21.67 16.36 -12.70
N ASN A 205 -21.15 15.64 -13.69
CA ASN A 205 -21.72 14.38 -14.15
C ASN A 205 -21.56 13.26 -13.13
N PHE A 206 -20.43 13.20 -12.42
CA PHE A 206 -20.23 12.29 -11.31
C PHE A 206 -21.31 12.46 -10.23
N LEU A 207 -21.58 13.70 -9.80
CA LEU A 207 -22.58 13.98 -8.80
C LEU A 207 -24.01 13.61 -9.28
N LYS A 208 -24.29 13.85 -10.58
CA LYS A 208 -25.57 13.40 -11.19
C LYS A 208 -25.70 11.88 -11.23
N ALA A 209 -24.61 11.17 -11.54
CA ALA A 209 -24.58 9.71 -11.54
C ALA A 209 -24.83 9.15 -10.14
N VAL A 210 -24.14 9.67 -9.13
CA VAL A 210 -24.33 9.29 -7.72
C VAL A 210 -25.80 9.53 -7.30
N GLN A 211 -26.36 10.70 -7.65
CA GLN A 211 -27.76 11.01 -7.33
C GLN A 211 -28.75 10.04 -8.02
N ALA A 212 -28.52 9.73 -9.31
CA ALA A 212 -29.39 8.81 -10.06
C ALA A 212 -29.38 7.39 -9.46
N VAL A 213 -28.20 6.90 -9.07
CA VAL A 213 -28.08 5.59 -8.42
C VAL A 213 -28.75 5.61 -7.03
N HIS A 214 -28.56 6.69 -6.25
CA HIS A 214 -29.25 6.85 -4.97
C HIS A 214 -30.78 6.86 -5.14
N ASP A 215 -31.30 7.63 -6.08
CA ASP A 215 -32.75 7.76 -6.32
C ASP A 215 -33.37 6.45 -6.82
N LYS A 216 -32.56 5.52 -7.34
CA LYS A 216 -32.99 4.17 -7.72
C LYS A 216 -33.13 3.23 -6.53
N GLY A 217 -32.69 3.64 -5.34
CA GLY A 217 -32.84 2.89 -4.10
C GLY A 217 -31.54 2.42 -3.46
N HIS A 218 -30.37 2.82 -3.99
CA HIS A 218 -29.09 2.56 -3.36
C HIS A 218 -28.77 3.65 -2.33
N GLU A 219 -29.11 3.42 -1.07
CA GLU A 219 -28.89 4.41 0.01
C GLU A 219 -27.42 4.83 0.11
N ASN A 220 -26.49 3.88 0.02
CA ASN A 220 -25.06 4.08 0.01
C ASN A 220 -24.48 3.73 -1.37
N VAL A 221 -24.29 4.73 -2.23
CA VAL A 221 -23.70 4.55 -3.55
C VAL A 221 -22.20 4.35 -3.44
N MET A 222 -21.54 5.13 -2.56
CA MET A 222 -20.12 5.08 -2.28
C MET A 222 -19.84 5.41 -0.82
N ALA A 223 -18.67 5.00 -0.34
CA ALA A 223 -18.15 5.37 0.97
C ALA A 223 -16.86 6.17 0.81
N VAL A 224 -16.78 7.31 1.50
CA VAL A 224 -15.50 7.98 1.75
C VAL A 224 -14.90 7.31 2.98
N TYR A 225 -14.06 6.31 2.77
CA TYR A 225 -13.42 5.57 3.84
C TYR A 225 -12.36 6.43 4.56
N CYS A 226 -12.21 6.25 5.84
CA CYS A 226 -11.43 7.13 6.69
C CYS A 226 -10.71 6.40 7.84
N SER A 227 -10.39 5.12 7.63
CA SER A 227 -9.63 4.33 8.58
C SER A 227 -8.49 3.59 7.90
N GLY A 228 -7.29 3.65 8.49
CA GLY A 228 -6.13 2.86 8.07
C GLY A 228 -5.42 3.34 6.80
N GLN A 229 -4.31 2.69 6.49
CA GLN A 229 -3.38 3.09 5.43
C GLN A 229 -3.68 2.46 4.06
N GLY A 230 -4.34 1.30 4.03
CA GLY A 230 -4.59 0.57 2.79
C GLY A 230 -5.52 1.36 1.86
N GLY A 231 -4.99 1.79 0.71
CA GLY A 231 -5.76 2.46 -0.33
C GLY A 231 -6.19 3.91 -0.03
N ASP A 232 -5.68 4.52 1.04
CA ASP A 232 -6.04 5.89 1.47
C ASP A 232 -5.79 6.98 0.40
N GLN A 233 -5.00 6.69 -0.64
CA GLN A 233 -4.83 7.56 -1.80
C GLN A 233 -6.15 7.90 -2.51
N GLY A 234 -7.11 6.97 -2.56
CA GLY A 234 -8.38 7.16 -3.27
C GLY A 234 -9.18 8.34 -2.73
N THR A 235 -9.26 8.51 -1.41
CA THR A 235 -9.98 9.65 -0.81
C THR A 235 -9.29 10.97 -1.08
N ARG A 236 -7.96 11.04 -1.06
CA ARG A 236 -7.20 12.25 -1.42
C ARG A 236 -7.37 12.58 -2.90
N ALA A 237 -7.26 11.57 -3.77
CA ALA A 237 -7.44 11.75 -5.20
C ALA A 237 -8.85 12.27 -5.55
N LEU A 238 -9.90 11.73 -4.94
CA LEU A 238 -11.26 12.22 -5.12
C LEU A 238 -11.37 13.69 -4.74
N VAL A 239 -10.97 14.06 -3.53
CA VAL A 239 -11.09 15.43 -3.00
C VAL A 239 -10.29 16.42 -3.83
N ASN A 240 -9.03 16.10 -4.16
CA ASN A 240 -8.16 17.00 -4.92
C ASN A 240 -8.66 17.20 -6.37
N ASN A 241 -9.13 16.11 -7.03
CA ASN A 241 -9.54 16.22 -8.43
C ASN A 241 -10.85 16.97 -8.63
N MET A 242 -11.84 16.79 -7.75
CA MET A 242 -13.20 17.31 -7.96
C MET A 242 -13.24 18.79 -8.38
N TYR A 243 -12.39 19.62 -7.77
CA TYR A 243 -12.32 21.06 -8.07
C TYR A 243 -10.90 21.56 -8.31
N GLY A 244 -9.93 20.66 -8.52
CA GLY A 244 -8.55 20.99 -8.80
C GLY A 244 -7.81 21.54 -7.58
N GLY A 245 -8.10 21.05 -6.39
CA GLY A 245 -7.31 21.27 -5.19
C GLY A 245 -6.00 20.47 -5.21
N THR A 246 -5.15 20.68 -4.20
CA THR A 246 -3.88 19.98 -4.07
C THR A 246 -3.67 19.50 -2.63
N PHE A 247 -2.88 18.46 -2.44
CA PHE A 247 -2.52 17.98 -1.11
C PHE A 247 -1.26 18.67 -0.59
N THR A 248 -0.38 19.08 -1.52
CA THR A 248 0.87 19.79 -1.23
C THR A 248 1.08 20.90 -2.27
N ASN A 249 2.02 21.82 -1.98
CA ASN A 249 2.53 22.73 -3.00
C ASN A 249 3.40 21.97 -4.04
N ALA A 250 3.69 22.61 -5.16
CA ALA A 250 4.43 22.00 -6.26
C ALA A 250 5.89 21.65 -5.90
N GLU A 251 6.47 22.34 -4.93
CA GLU A 251 7.84 22.13 -4.45
C GLU A 251 7.95 21.02 -3.40
N HIS A 252 6.83 20.37 -3.03
CA HIS A 252 6.74 19.34 -2.01
C HIS A 252 7.34 19.74 -0.63
N THR A 253 7.15 21.00 -0.26
CA THR A 253 7.67 21.56 0.99
C THR A 253 6.60 21.89 2.01
N GLN A 254 5.34 21.97 1.58
CA GLN A 254 4.20 22.36 2.41
C GLN A 254 2.95 21.58 2.01
N TYR A 255 2.11 21.28 2.98
CA TYR A 255 0.77 20.74 2.79
C TYR A 255 -0.22 21.87 2.55
N THR A 256 -1.19 21.63 1.67
CA THR A 256 -2.26 22.54 1.24
C THR A 256 -3.65 21.91 1.44
N ILE A 257 -3.79 21.07 2.46
CA ILE A 257 -4.99 20.26 2.72
C ILE A 257 -6.24 21.15 2.89
N ASP A 258 -6.08 22.34 3.47
CA ASP A 258 -7.13 23.33 3.73
C ASP A 258 -7.39 24.27 2.54
N ASP A 259 -6.85 23.97 1.36
CA ASP A 259 -7.19 24.69 0.13
C ASP A 259 -8.71 24.80 -0.06
N ALA A 260 -9.19 25.97 -0.45
CA ALA A 260 -10.63 26.24 -0.59
C ALA A 260 -11.34 25.28 -1.55
N LYS A 261 -10.64 24.70 -2.53
CA LYS A 261 -11.18 23.70 -3.46
C LYS A 261 -11.34 22.33 -2.80
N ASN A 262 -10.40 21.94 -1.93
CA ASN A 262 -10.51 20.73 -1.11
C ASN A 262 -11.68 20.85 -0.11
N VAL A 263 -11.80 21.98 0.57
CA VAL A 263 -12.93 22.27 1.46
C VAL A 263 -14.24 22.18 0.70
N LYS A 264 -14.34 22.82 -0.50
CA LYS A 264 -15.52 22.74 -1.37
C LYS A 264 -15.84 21.30 -1.76
N ALA A 265 -14.84 20.47 -2.07
CA ALA A 265 -15.05 19.06 -2.42
C ALA A 265 -15.63 18.28 -1.23
N LEU A 266 -15.08 18.44 -0.04
CA LEU A 266 -15.58 17.78 1.18
C LEU A 266 -17.01 18.25 1.53
N GLU A 267 -17.29 19.56 1.45
CA GLU A 267 -18.64 20.09 1.65
C GLU A 267 -19.64 19.53 0.62
N THR A 268 -19.23 19.43 -0.64
CA THR A 268 -20.06 18.83 -1.71
C THR A 268 -20.34 17.36 -1.45
N LEU A 269 -19.32 16.56 -1.16
CA LEU A 269 -19.44 15.13 -0.87
C LEU A 269 -20.31 14.87 0.37
N LYS A 270 -20.11 15.66 1.44
CA LYS A 270 -20.89 15.51 2.68
C LYS A 270 -22.38 15.79 2.49
N ASN A 271 -22.71 16.69 1.57
CA ASN A 271 -24.11 17.05 1.26
C ASN A 271 -24.72 16.21 0.14
N GLN A 272 -23.91 15.41 -0.59
CA GLN A 272 -24.39 14.57 -1.69
C GLN A 272 -25.09 13.33 -1.13
N LYS A 273 -26.35 13.13 -1.48
CA LYS A 273 -27.07 11.87 -1.19
C LYS A 273 -26.37 10.69 -1.85
N GLY A 274 -26.31 9.57 -1.16
CA GLY A 274 -25.60 8.37 -1.63
C GLY A 274 -24.13 8.32 -1.28
N VAL A 275 -23.55 9.39 -0.68
CA VAL A 275 -22.18 9.39 -0.17
C VAL A 275 -22.18 9.15 1.33
N ASN A 276 -21.52 8.08 1.74
CA ASN A 276 -21.39 7.69 3.14
C ASN A 276 -20.00 8.08 3.69
N PHE A 277 -19.98 8.75 4.84
CA PHE A 277 -18.76 9.04 5.63
C PHE A 277 -18.79 8.21 6.92
N ASP A 278 -18.70 6.89 6.80
CA ASP A 278 -18.61 6.02 7.97
C ASP A 278 -17.17 6.02 8.52
N PRO A 279 -16.96 6.49 9.75
CA PRO A 279 -15.62 6.62 10.32
C PRO A 279 -14.91 5.28 10.57
N SER A 280 -15.62 4.16 10.51
CA SER A 280 -15.06 2.82 10.75
C SER A 280 -14.55 2.12 9.49
N ILE A 281 -14.93 2.58 8.28
CA ILE A 281 -14.57 1.90 7.03
C ILE A 281 -13.10 2.19 6.68
N ALA A 282 -12.33 1.12 6.49
CA ALA A 282 -10.99 1.15 5.88
C ALA A 282 -11.07 0.83 4.37
N GLY A 283 -9.99 1.12 3.62
CA GLY A 283 -9.96 0.86 2.18
C GLY A 283 -10.20 -0.60 1.80
N GLY A 284 -9.66 -1.55 2.58
CA GLY A 284 -9.91 -2.98 2.37
C GLY A 284 -11.38 -3.38 2.61
N ASP A 285 -12.03 -2.77 3.60
CA ASP A 285 -13.45 -2.99 3.87
C ASP A 285 -14.31 -2.41 2.74
N GLU A 286 -13.96 -1.22 2.24
CA GLU A 286 -14.64 -0.56 1.13
C GLU A 286 -14.63 -1.42 -0.14
N ILE A 287 -13.49 -2.02 -0.49
CA ILE A 287 -13.38 -2.96 -1.61
C ILE A 287 -14.33 -4.16 -1.39
N THR A 288 -14.38 -4.70 -0.20
CA THR A 288 -15.25 -5.83 0.15
C THR A 288 -16.73 -5.45 0.03
N LEU A 289 -17.11 -4.27 0.55
CA LEU A 289 -18.48 -3.74 0.45
C LEU A 289 -18.88 -3.47 -1.00
N PHE A 290 -17.97 -3.00 -1.83
CA PHE A 290 -18.20 -2.82 -3.26
C PHE A 290 -18.37 -4.17 -3.98
N ARG A 291 -17.46 -5.13 -3.74
CA ARG A 291 -17.54 -6.44 -4.40
C ARG A 291 -18.78 -7.25 -4.03
N ASN A 292 -19.30 -7.10 -2.82
CA ASN A 292 -20.53 -7.77 -2.40
C ASN A 292 -21.83 -7.00 -2.76
N GLY A 293 -21.72 -5.85 -3.45
CA GLY A 293 -22.86 -5.06 -3.91
C GLY A 293 -23.50 -4.14 -2.85
N THR A 294 -22.90 -4.03 -1.66
CA THR A 294 -23.37 -3.07 -0.63
C THR A 294 -23.11 -1.63 -1.08
N LEU A 295 -21.97 -1.39 -1.75
CA LEU A 295 -21.66 -0.14 -2.44
C LEU A 295 -21.75 -0.35 -3.96
N ALA A 296 -22.17 0.67 -4.68
CA ALA A 296 -22.20 0.68 -6.14
C ALA A 296 -20.88 1.20 -6.76
N MET A 297 -20.01 1.78 -5.95
CA MET A 297 -18.73 2.36 -6.37
C MET A 297 -17.64 2.06 -5.35
N SER A 298 -16.40 1.97 -5.84
CA SER A 298 -15.17 1.93 -5.03
C SER A 298 -14.26 3.11 -5.35
N LEU A 299 -13.63 3.68 -4.33
CA LEU A 299 -12.58 4.70 -4.43
C LEU A 299 -11.18 4.07 -4.34
N CYS A 300 -11.09 2.79 -3.99
CA CYS A 300 -9.85 2.07 -3.74
C CYS A 300 -9.63 0.99 -4.82
N TRP A 301 -9.40 1.41 -6.07
CA TRP A 301 -9.28 0.50 -7.20
C TRP A 301 -7.99 0.69 -7.99
N ASN A 302 -7.52 -0.37 -8.63
CA ASN A 302 -6.40 -0.35 -9.56
C ASN A 302 -6.35 -1.62 -10.43
N ALA A 303 -5.34 -1.79 -11.26
CA ALA A 303 -5.18 -2.95 -12.12
C ALA A 303 -5.13 -4.29 -11.35
N SER A 304 -4.52 -4.32 -10.16
CA SER A 304 -4.45 -5.55 -9.36
C SER A 304 -5.83 -5.97 -8.86
N GLN A 305 -6.65 -5.03 -8.34
CA GLN A 305 -8.02 -5.33 -7.95
C GLN A 305 -8.86 -5.76 -9.16
N GLN A 306 -8.68 -5.13 -10.33
CA GLN A 306 -9.41 -5.50 -11.54
C GLN A 306 -9.12 -6.94 -11.99
N ASN A 307 -7.89 -7.39 -11.81
CA ASN A 307 -7.45 -8.74 -12.19
C ASN A 307 -7.65 -9.79 -11.08
N ASN A 308 -8.07 -9.38 -9.88
CA ASN A 308 -8.27 -10.30 -8.76
C ASN A 308 -9.57 -11.10 -8.93
N ALA A 309 -9.44 -12.43 -8.88
CA ALA A 309 -10.50 -13.41 -9.09
C ALA A 309 -10.83 -14.23 -7.81
N ASP A 310 -10.48 -13.76 -6.61
CA ASP A 310 -10.59 -14.56 -5.36
C ASP A 310 -12.00 -15.08 -5.08
N ASN A 311 -13.05 -14.29 -5.36
CA ASN A 311 -14.44 -14.65 -5.03
C ASN A 311 -15.38 -14.68 -6.25
N ALA A 312 -14.90 -14.22 -7.41
CA ALA A 312 -15.67 -14.14 -8.66
C ALA A 312 -14.69 -14.11 -9.84
N ALA A 313 -15.20 -14.06 -11.07
CA ALA A 313 -14.34 -13.82 -12.22
C ALA A 313 -13.64 -12.45 -12.12
N ALA A 314 -12.42 -12.35 -12.64
CA ALA A 314 -11.72 -11.08 -12.70
C ALA A 314 -12.59 -10.00 -13.35
N GLY A 315 -12.53 -8.78 -12.82
CA GLY A 315 -13.35 -7.67 -13.33
C GLY A 315 -14.83 -7.76 -13.03
N THR A 316 -15.26 -8.63 -12.11
CA THR A 316 -16.67 -8.75 -11.71
C THR A 316 -16.87 -8.62 -10.20
N THR A 317 -18.05 -8.20 -9.80
CA THR A 317 -18.55 -8.29 -8.42
C THR A 317 -18.88 -9.74 -8.05
N ASN A 318 -19.13 -10.02 -6.77
CA ASN A 318 -19.42 -11.38 -6.30
C ASN A 318 -20.70 -12.00 -6.92
N ASP A 319 -21.64 -11.18 -7.39
CA ASP A 319 -22.83 -11.62 -8.12
C ASP A 319 -22.63 -11.66 -9.65
N GLY A 320 -21.41 -11.43 -10.13
CA GLY A 320 -21.03 -11.52 -11.54
C GLY A 320 -21.29 -10.26 -12.37
N ALA A 321 -21.64 -9.14 -11.76
CA ALA A 321 -21.79 -7.89 -12.48
C ALA A 321 -20.41 -7.33 -12.92
N GLU A 322 -20.34 -6.80 -14.14
CA GLU A 322 -19.13 -6.18 -14.68
C GLU A 322 -18.70 -4.97 -13.84
N ILE A 323 -17.42 -4.94 -13.46
CA ILE A 323 -16.79 -3.78 -12.82
C ILE A 323 -16.14 -2.93 -13.90
N LEU A 324 -16.57 -1.67 -14.01
CA LEU A 324 -15.94 -0.70 -14.90
C LEU A 324 -15.03 0.23 -14.11
N PRO A 325 -13.69 0.17 -14.29
CA PRO A 325 -12.78 1.16 -13.73
C PRO A 325 -13.08 2.56 -14.26
N MET A 326 -12.94 3.59 -13.43
CA MET A 326 -13.18 4.99 -13.79
C MET A 326 -12.08 5.88 -13.20
N GLN A 327 -11.64 6.89 -13.93
CA GLN A 327 -10.82 7.95 -13.37
C GLN A 327 -11.58 8.75 -12.31
N PHE A 328 -10.87 9.45 -11.43
CA PHE A 328 -11.53 10.37 -10.49
C PHE A 328 -12.21 11.52 -11.23
N PRO A 329 -13.34 12.03 -10.73
CA PRO A 329 -14.02 13.15 -11.38
C PRO A 329 -13.20 14.44 -11.28
N SER A 330 -13.20 15.24 -12.34
CA SER A 330 -12.59 16.58 -12.36
C SER A 330 -13.47 17.55 -13.14
N GLU A 331 -13.31 18.86 -12.97
CA GLU A 331 -14.19 19.83 -13.63
C GLU A 331 -14.14 19.72 -15.15
N ASP A 332 -13.01 19.36 -15.73
CA ASP A 332 -12.77 19.25 -17.17
C ASP A 332 -12.72 17.79 -17.68
N GLY A 333 -12.96 16.80 -16.82
CA GLY A 333 -12.87 15.38 -17.14
C GLY A 333 -11.43 14.86 -17.31
N LYS A 334 -10.42 15.61 -16.87
CA LYS A 334 -9.00 15.26 -16.96
C LYS A 334 -8.40 15.13 -15.57
N ALA A 335 -8.66 14.01 -14.94
CA ALA A 335 -8.13 13.73 -13.62
C ALA A 335 -6.60 13.60 -13.63
N LYS A 336 -6.00 13.96 -12.50
CA LYS A 336 -4.62 13.62 -12.17
C LYS A 336 -4.68 12.49 -11.14
N LEU A 337 -4.34 11.28 -11.57
CA LEU A 337 -4.39 10.11 -10.70
C LEU A 337 -3.19 10.14 -9.77
N CYS A 338 -3.40 9.84 -8.50
CA CYS A 338 -2.31 9.44 -7.64
C CYS A 338 -2.00 7.97 -7.91
N GLY A 339 -0.78 7.57 -7.59
CA GLY A 339 -0.35 6.20 -7.78
C GLY A 339 0.59 5.75 -6.69
N GLY A 340 0.98 4.50 -6.77
CA GLY A 340 2.09 3.93 -6.01
C GLY A 340 3.31 3.78 -6.92
N ILE A 341 4.47 3.95 -6.33
CA ILE A 341 5.77 3.52 -6.84
C ILE A 341 6.30 2.58 -5.77
N TRP A 342 6.84 1.44 -6.16
CA TRP A 342 7.44 0.50 -5.23
C TRP A 342 8.73 -0.05 -5.80
N GLY A 343 9.68 -0.19 -4.91
CA GLY A 343 11.00 -0.69 -5.23
C GLY A 343 11.70 -1.15 -3.96
N PHE A 344 13.01 -1.11 -3.99
CA PHE A 344 13.85 -1.62 -2.94
C PHE A 344 14.70 -0.51 -2.34
N GLY A 345 14.80 -0.50 -1.01
CA GLY A 345 15.75 0.30 -0.27
C GLY A 345 16.68 -0.59 0.57
N VAL A 346 17.87 -0.11 0.89
CA VAL A 346 18.87 -0.81 1.69
C VAL A 346 19.13 -0.03 2.96
N PHE A 347 18.96 -0.65 4.14
CA PHE A 347 19.37 -0.05 5.40
C PHE A 347 20.89 -0.09 5.58
N ASP A 348 21.44 1.00 6.11
CA ASP A 348 22.88 1.11 6.35
C ASP A 348 23.28 0.43 7.67
N ASN A 349 23.37 -0.89 7.64
CA ASN A 349 23.80 -1.72 8.77
C ASN A 349 25.32 -1.73 8.98
N LYS A 350 26.08 -0.91 8.23
CA LYS A 350 27.55 -0.81 8.30
C LYS A 350 28.27 -2.12 7.96
N ASP A 351 27.63 -3.03 7.24
CA ASP A 351 28.21 -4.28 6.73
C ASP A 351 28.33 -4.20 5.20
N GLU A 352 29.52 -3.88 4.72
CA GLU A 352 29.81 -3.71 3.29
C GLU A 352 29.53 -4.97 2.46
N ALA A 353 29.72 -6.18 3.04
CA ALA A 353 29.44 -7.41 2.34
C ALA A 353 27.94 -7.61 2.12
N LYS A 354 27.13 -7.32 3.14
CA LYS A 354 25.68 -7.37 3.06
C LYS A 354 25.11 -6.26 2.16
N ILE A 355 25.62 -5.04 2.23
CA ILE A 355 25.23 -3.93 1.35
C ILE A 355 25.49 -4.31 -0.11
N LYS A 356 26.67 -4.89 -0.42
CA LYS A 356 26.98 -5.36 -1.76
C LYS A 356 26.05 -6.49 -2.22
N ALA A 357 25.76 -7.45 -1.35
CA ALA A 357 24.83 -8.54 -1.65
C ALA A 357 23.40 -8.02 -1.89
N ALA A 358 22.94 -7.04 -1.09
CA ALA A 358 21.66 -6.38 -1.26
C ALA A 358 21.56 -5.64 -2.60
N LYS A 359 22.58 -4.87 -2.98
CA LYS A 359 22.65 -4.22 -4.30
C LYS A 359 22.65 -5.23 -5.45
N THR A 360 23.34 -6.37 -5.30
CA THR A 360 23.33 -7.47 -6.29
C THR A 360 21.92 -8.06 -6.44
N PHE A 361 21.20 -8.23 -5.33
CA PHE A 361 19.82 -8.69 -5.35
C PHE A 361 18.89 -7.71 -6.09
N ILE A 362 19.00 -6.42 -5.77
CA ILE A 362 18.20 -5.37 -6.39
C ILE A 362 18.44 -5.31 -7.90
N ASP A 363 19.72 -5.27 -8.31
CA ASP A 363 20.10 -5.23 -9.71
C ASP A 363 19.55 -6.43 -10.48
N PHE A 364 19.62 -7.62 -9.91
CA PHE A 364 19.02 -8.82 -10.53
C PHE A 364 17.50 -8.72 -10.63
N MET A 365 16.81 -8.35 -9.58
CA MET A 365 15.34 -8.31 -9.57
C MET A 365 14.76 -7.22 -10.47
N ALA A 366 15.47 -6.10 -10.62
CA ALA A 366 14.96 -4.93 -11.34
C ALA A 366 15.57 -4.70 -12.73
N ASN A 367 16.73 -5.28 -13.05
CA ASN A 367 17.44 -5.00 -14.30
C ASN A 367 17.79 -6.24 -15.15
N ASP A 368 17.78 -7.45 -14.59
CA ASP A 368 17.97 -8.65 -15.40
C ASP A 368 16.78 -8.80 -16.36
N SER A 369 17.07 -8.96 -17.66
CA SER A 369 16.07 -8.86 -18.74
C SER A 369 14.89 -9.81 -18.63
N GLU A 370 15.10 -10.99 -18.04
CA GLU A 370 14.05 -11.98 -17.83
C GLU A 370 13.45 -11.83 -16.42
N GLN A 371 14.31 -11.64 -15.42
CA GLN A 371 13.86 -11.57 -14.03
C GLN A 371 13.01 -10.34 -13.75
N VAL A 372 13.31 -9.18 -14.33
CA VAL A 372 12.51 -7.96 -14.14
C VAL A 372 11.05 -8.16 -14.55
N LYS A 373 10.80 -8.92 -15.62
CA LYS A 373 9.43 -9.24 -16.05
C LYS A 373 8.69 -10.07 -15.01
N GLU A 374 9.33 -11.09 -14.46
CA GLU A 374 8.74 -11.92 -13.41
C GLU A 374 8.54 -11.15 -12.10
N SER A 375 9.49 -10.30 -11.74
CA SER A 375 9.40 -9.42 -10.57
C SER A 375 8.23 -8.43 -10.69
N VAL A 376 8.05 -7.82 -11.87
CA VAL A 376 6.92 -6.92 -12.14
C VAL A 376 5.59 -7.68 -12.17
N LYS A 377 5.53 -8.86 -12.82
CA LYS A 377 4.33 -9.73 -12.81
C LYS A 377 3.90 -10.07 -11.38
N ALA A 378 4.87 -10.37 -10.50
CA ALA A 378 4.59 -10.64 -9.09
C ALA A 378 3.91 -9.45 -8.39
N SER A 379 4.20 -8.22 -8.77
CA SER A 379 3.50 -7.04 -8.25
C SER A 379 2.06 -6.89 -8.76
N GLY A 380 1.75 -7.42 -9.96
CA GLY A 380 0.49 -7.18 -10.65
C GLY A 380 0.34 -5.73 -11.17
N PHE A 381 1.44 -4.98 -11.24
CA PHE A 381 1.49 -3.56 -11.61
C PHE A 381 2.31 -3.34 -12.88
N PHE A 382 2.66 -2.11 -13.18
CA PHE A 382 3.34 -1.70 -14.40
C PHE A 382 4.83 -1.51 -14.16
N PRO A 383 5.69 -1.86 -15.13
CA PRO A 383 7.12 -1.63 -15.01
C PRO A 383 7.43 -0.13 -14.96
N VAL A 384 8.51 0.22 -14.28
CA VAL A 384 9.08 1.57 -14.32
C VAL A 384 9.95 1.80 -15.55
N HIS A 385 10.32 0.75 -16.25
CA HIS A 385 10.99 0.76 -17.53
C HIS A 385 10.00 1.08 -18.66
N SER A 386 10.14 2.22 -19.32
CA SER A 386 9.26 2.64 -20.41
C SER A 386 9.40 1.77 -21.67
N ALA A 387 10.54 1.13 -21.86
CA ALA A 387 10.79 0.19 -22.95
C ALA A 387 10.18 -1.22 -22.71
N LEU A 388 9.81 -1.57 -21.48
CA LEU A 388 9.31 -2.89 -21.13
C LEU A 388 7.79 -2.96 -21.28
N THR A 389 7.31 -3.12 -22.53
CA THR A 389 5.88 -3.03 -22.86
C THR A 389 5.16 -4.37 -22.90
N ASP A 390 5.88 -5.50 -22.87
CA ASP A 390 5.37 -6.84 -23.12
C ASP A 390 5.26 -7.75 -21.89
N VAL A 391 5.36 -7.17 -20.69
CA VAL A 391 5.39 -7.93 -19.42
C VAL A 391 4.23 -8.93 -19.30
N TYR A 392 3.05 -8.53 -19.70
CA TYR A 392 1.83 -9.34 -19.57
C TYR A 392 1.37 -9.98 -20.88
N ALA A 393 2.16 -9.87 -21.96
CA ALA A 393 1.79 -10.44 -23.26
C ALA A 393 1.53 -11.96 -23.16
N GLY A 394 0.41 -12.41 -23.71
CA GLY A 394 -0.01 -13.82 -23.70
C GLY A 394 -0.54 -14.33 -22.36
N THR A 395 -0.71 -13.47 -21.36
CA THR A 395 -1.40 -13.83 -20.11
C THR A 395 -2.91 -13.54 -20.18
N GLU A 396 -3.69 -14.12 -19.29
CA GLU A 396 -5.15 -13.89 -19.19
C GLU A 396 -5.51 -12.44 -18.86
N ILE A 397 -4.60 -11.68 -18.24
CA ILE A 397 -4.81 -10.29 -17.83
C ILE A 397 -4.29 -9.28 -18.87
N ALA A 398 -3.75 -9.71 -19.99
CA ALA A 398 -3.11 -8.84 -20.99
C ALA A 398 -4.01 -7.68 -21.44
N ASP A 399 -5.28 -7.95 -21.77
CA ASP A 399 -6.22 -6.95 -22.25
C ASP A 399 -6.52 -5.89 -21.18
N THR A 400 -6.70 -6.30 -19.92
CA THR A 400 -6.87 -5.38 -18.79
C THR A 400 -5.64 -4.50 -18.60
N MET A 401 -4.43 -5.08 -18.67
CA MET A 401 -3.20 -4.30 -18.51
C MET A 401 -2.99 -3.31 -19.66
N VAL A 402 -3.33 -3.68 -20.90
CA VAL A 402 -3.34 -2.76 -22.05
C VAL A 402 -4.33 -1.62 -21.86
N MET A 403 -5.53 -1.91 -21.37
CA MET A 403 -6.53 -0.89 -21.05
C MET A 403 -6.02 0.10 -20.00
N PHE A 404 -5.47 -0.37 -18.89
CA PHE A 404 -4.91 0.50 -17.85
C PHE A 404 -3.73 1.32 -18.39
N THR A 405 -2.83 0.71 -19.17
CA THR A 405 -1.69 1.40 -19.80
C THR A 405 -2.17 2.55 -20.70
N SER A 406 -3.25 2.37 -21.44
CA SER A 406 -3.74 3.37 -22.41
C SER A 406 -4.66 4.43 -21.78
N LYS A 407 -5.44 4.09 -20.75
CA LYS A 407 -6.50 4.96 -20.22
C LYS A 407 -6.20 5.57 -18.86
N PHE A 408 -5.35 4.94 -18.03
CA PHE A 408 -5.10 5.37 -16.66
C PHE A 408 -3.65 5.85 -16.45
N MET A 409 -2.66 5.09 -16.91
CA MET A 409 -1.26 5.44 -16.71
C MET A 409 -0.86 6.81 -17.28
N PRO A 410 -1.38 7.28 -18.45
CA PRO A 410 -1.09 8.63 -18.95
C PRO A 410 -1.64 9.76 -18.06
N SER A 411 -2.59 9.46 -17.18
CA SER A 411 -3.19 10.44 -16.25
C SER A 411 -2.48 10.45 -14.89
N MET A 412 -1.38 9.69 -14.72
CA MET A 412 -0.57 9.76 -13.49
C MET A 412 -0.13 11.21 -13.24
N GLY A 413 -0.49 11.70 -12.07
CA GLY A 413 -0.12 13.03 -11.60
C GLY A 413 1.20 13.04 -10.85
N ASP A 414 1.39 14.11 -10.09
CA ASP A 414 2.55 14.32 -9.26
C ASP A 414 2.61 13.34 -8.07
N TYR A 415 3.81 12.84 -7.76
CA TYR A 415 4.03 11.95 -6.61
C TYR A 415 4.37 12.79 -5.36
N TYR A 416 3.37 13.41 -4.78
CA TYR A 416 3.50 14.33 -3.64
C TYR A 416 3.78 13.66 -2.29
N GLN A 417 3.82 12.33 -2.23
CA GLN A 417 3.95 11.57 -0.97
C GLN A 417 5.38 11.62 -0.38
N VAL A 418 6.30 12.26 -1.07
CA VAL A 418 7.70 12.48 -0.61
C VAL A 418 7.89 13.74 0.23
N VAL A 419 6.81 14.43 0.59
CA VAL A 419 6.87 15.62 1.47
C VAL A 419 7.29 15.21 2.88
N PRO A 420 8.18 15.96 3.55
CA PRO A 420 8.53 15.70 4.94
C PRO A 420 7.30 15.61 5.85
N GLY A 421 7.33 14.74 6.85
CA GLY A 421 6.20 14.54 7.78
C GLY A 421 5.04 13.75 7.19
N TRP A 422 5.22 13.07 6.03
CA TRP A 422 4.17 12.35 5.31
C TRP A 422 3.37 11.39 6.19
N ALA A 423 4.01 10.59 7.05
CA ALA A 423 3.32 9.63 7.92
C ALA A 423 2.31 10.32 8.85
N THR A 424 2.68 11.48 9.42
CA THR A 424 1.78 12.29 10.26
C THR A 424 0.67 12.92 9.43
N ALA A 425 0.99 13.52 8.30
CA ALA A 425 0.00 14.14 7.40
C ALA A 425 -1.05 13.12 6.92
N ARG A 426 -0.62 11.90 6.61
CA ARG A 426 -1.45 10.79 6.23
C ARG A 426 -2.41 10.37 7.35
N THR A 427 -1.90 10.26 8.58
CA THR A 427 -2.72 9.96 9.76
C THR A 427 -3.71 11.11 10.05
N ALA A 428 -3.25 12.35 10.01
CA ALA A 428 -4.11 13.52 10.19
C ALA A 428 -5.24 13.58 9.15
N TRP A 429 -4.97 13.16 7.89
CA TRP A 429 -5.98 13.13 6.83
C TRP A 429 -7.15 12.21 7.16
N TRP A 430 -6.93 10.95 7.51
CA TRP A 430 -8.06 10.07 7.82
C TRP A 430 -8.74 10.43 9.15
N ASN A 431 -8.02 10.94 10.14
CA ASN A 431 -8.62 11.48 11.36
C ASN A 431 -9.52 12.69 11.06
N MET A 432 -9.11 13.54 10.12
CA MET A 432 -9.93 14.66 9.64
C MET A 432 -11.21 14.15 8.94
N LEU A 433 -11.10 13.13 8.06
CA LEU A 433 -12.27 12.53 7.42
C LEU A 433 -13.25 11.92 8.43
N GLN A 434 -12.77 11.28 9.49
CA GLN A 434 -13.61 10.78 10.59
C GLN A 434 -14.39 11.91 11.26
N LYS A 435 -13.74 13.04 11.54
CA LYS A 435 -14.38 14.22 12.10
C LYS A 435 -15.43 14.82 11.17
N VAL A 436 -15.16 14.85 9.86
CA VAL A 436 -16.16 15.21 8.83
C VAL A 436 -17.34 14.24 8.91
N GLY A 437 -17.08 12.94 9.02
CA GLY A 437 -18.10 11.90 9.16
C GLY A 437 -19.02 12.12 10.37
N THR A 438 -18.45 12.48 11.52
CA THR A 438 -19.19 12.75 12.77
C THR A 438 -19.85 14.14 12.81
N GLY A 439 -19.67 14.97 11.78
CA GLY A 439 -20.39 16.25 11.61
C GLY A 439 -19.66 17.46 12.18
N GLU A 440 -18.35 17.38 12.40
CA GLU A 440 -17.56 18.55 12.77
C GLU A 440 -17.45 19.55 11.60
N ASP A 441 -17.17 20.80 11.90
CA ASP A 441 -17.02 21.88 10.90
C ASP A 441 -15.84 21.58 9.95
N ILE A 442 -16.14 21.45 8.66
CA ILE A 442 -15.19 21.01 7.63
C ILE A 442 -14.02 21.99 7.50
N LYS A 443 -14.29 23.31 7.53
CA LYS A 443 -13.22 24.31 7.43
C LYS A 443 -12.26 24.27 8.61
N LYS A 444 -12.82 24.04 9.81
CA LYS A 444 -12.02 23.89 11.01
C LYS A 444 -11.16 22.64 10.97
N VAL A 445 -11.76 21.49 10.69
CA VAL A 445 -11.00 20.21 10.73
C VAL A 445 -9.97 20.09 9.64
N THR A 446 -10.20 20.69 8.45
CA THR A 446 -9.19 20.76 7.38
C THR A 446 -8.04 21.69 7.75
N ALA A 447 -8.31 22.86 8.37
CA ALA A 447 -7.27 23.75 8.86
C ALA A 447 -6.43 23.11 9.97
N ASP A 448 -7.07 22.42 10.92
CA ASP A 448 -6.37 21.68 11.99
C ASP A 448 -5.48 20.57 11.39
N CYS A 449 -5.97 19.81 10.41
CA CYS A 449 -5.23 18.79 9.69
C CYS A 449 -4.03 19.38 8.93
N ASN A 450 -4.25 20.46 8.18
CA ASN A 450 -3.19 21.16 7.45
C ASN A 450 -2.09 21.68 8.36
N LYS A 451 -2.49 22.23 9.52
CA LYS A 451 -1.53 22.68 10.54
C LYS A 451 -0.70 21.52 11.09
N GLU A 452 -1.34 20.42 11.50
CA GLU A 452 -0.66 19.23 12.03
C GLU A 452 0.34 18.66 11.02
N ALA A 453 -0.06 18.57 9.74
CA ALA A 453 0.80 18.10 8.65
C ALA A 453 2.02 19.02 8.44
N ASN A 454 1.80 20.34 8.43
CA ASN A 454 2.89 21.31 8.26
C ASN A 454 3.81 21.41 9.47
N ASP A 455 3.28 21.27 10.68
CA ASP A 455 4.11 21.18 11.89
C ASP A 455 5.04 19.95 11.83
N ALA A 456 4.53 18.82 11.35
CA ALA A 456 5.35 17.60 11.14
C ALA A 456 6.39 17.77 10.03
N ALA A 457 6.06 18.49 8.96
CA ALA A 457 7.02 18.77 7.88
C ALA A 457 8.20 19.64 8.34
N MET A 458 7.97 20.51 9.34
CA MET A 458 8.99 21.40 9.91
C MET A 458 9.77 20.76 11.08
N ALA A 459 9.29 19.66 11.65
CA ALA A 459 9.99 18.95 12.72
C ALA A 459 11.26 18.29 12.15
N LYS A 460 12.42 18.66 12.70
CA LYS A 460 13.74 18.12 12.29
C LYS A 460 14.04 16.83 13.03
#